data_7589ae5dbe285f217e0447e027e083b4
#
_entry.id   7589ae5dbe285f217e0447e027e083b4
#
_cell.length_a   1.000
_cell.length_b   1.000
_cell.length_c   1.000
_cell.angle_alpha   90.00
_cell.angle_beta   90.00
_cell.angle_gamma   90.00
#
_symmetry.space_group_name_H-M   'P 1'
#
loop_
_entity.id
_entity.type
_entity.pdbx_description
1 polymer ?
#
loop_
_entity_poly.entity_id
_entity_poly.type
_entity_poly.pdbx_seq_one_letter_code
_entity_poly.pdbx_strand_id
1 'polypeptide(L)'
;GKELPDYEEIPIELSLHPTVMEEYKRIENTLIEVMRNDKKVARKIMSKYLQLASIYPDQPYGNDPIINPLSKELEPIIVPKDTATPDDLSDKDLAVLDIVESKVKNNERVLIYTNWVKIDTQDKLMKLLSEKGYRTEILRVNVPPDKREKWVEDKVKEGVNVIITNPSLVETGLDLNAFTNVIYYNIGYNLFTFRQSSRRSWRINQTAPRVNVYMLYYKGVMQERALKLMASKLTVATIIEGNLSDEGLAAMSECQDMTTLLAKELTMGIKSEVDDLSAAFKKMAIIHQRTEENTADDVKSETVVDRPVVKTHKTVEISAIAAFSSNKKSKKVEYDNPDQISLFDLIAS
;
A
#
# COMPACT_ATOMS: atom_id res chain seq x y z
N GLY A 1 31.32 7.40 -9.76
CA GLY A 1 29.87 7.56 -9.89
C GLY A 1 29.23 7.39 -8.52
N LYS A 2 28.17 8.08 -8.24
CA LYS A 2 27.39 7.81 -7.02
C LYS A 2 26.65 6.51 -7.26
N GLU A 3 26.92 5.50 -6.44
CA GLU A 3 26.22 4.23 -6.45
C GLU A 3 24.88 4.39 -5.71
N LEU A 4 23.87 3.61 -6.10
CA LEU A 4 22.63 3.51 -5.33
C LEU A 4 22.93 2.84 -3.98
N PRO A 5 22.25 3.27 -2.89
CA PRO A 5 22.39 2.59 -1.61
C PRO A 5 21.81 1.18 -1.66
N ASP A 6 22.20 0.33 -0.72
CA ASP A 6 21.51 -0.94 -0.51
C ASP A 6 20.01 -0.71 -0.27
N TYR A 7 19.16 -1.60 -0.78
CA TYR A 7 17.71 -1.55 -0.61
C TYR A 7 17.18 -2.88 -0.10
N GLU A 8 16.43 -2.84 0.97
CA GLU A 8 15.90 -4.04 1.60
C GLU A 8 14.41 -3.90 1.93
N GLU A 9 13.62 -4.87 1.49
CA GLU A 9 12.20 -5.00 1.83
C GLU A 9 12.04 -6.13 2.85
N ILE A 10 11.53 -5.79 4.03
CA ILE A 10 11.54 -6.63 5.22
C ILE A 10 10.09 -6.87 5.69
N PRO A 11 9.45 -7.98 5.31
CA PRO A 11 8.17 -8.38 5.90
C PRO A 11 8.36 -8.73 7.38
N ILE A 12 7.50 -8.17 8.24
CA ILE A 12 7.49 -8.46 9.67
C ILE A 12 6.18 -9.13 10.01
N GLU A 13 6.27 -10.45 10.26
CA GLU A 13 5.15 -11.27 10.68
C GLU A 13 4.85 -11.04 12.15
N LEU A 14 3.60 -10.73 12.47
CA LEU A 14 3.10 -10.54 13.81
C LEU A 14 1.94 -11.48 14.08
N SER A 15 1.74 -11.82 15.35
CA SER A 15 0.62 -12.64 15.79
C SER A 15 -0.51 -11.76 16.30
N LEU A 16 -1.72 -12.00 15.83
CA LEU A 16 -2.89 -11.32 16.32
C LEU A 16 -3.26 -11.87 17.71
N HIS A 17 -3.65 -10.97 18.63
CA HIS A 17 -4.11 -11.39 19.95
C HIS A 17 -5.24 -12.43 19.83
N PRO A 18 -5.24 -13.52 20.63
CA PRO A 18 -6.20 -14.62 20.47
C PRO A 18 -7.67 -14.20 20.43
N THR A 19 -8.07 -13.26 21.28
CA THR A 19 -9.46 -12.74 21.31
C THR A 19 -9.82 -12.02 20.03
N VAL A 20 -8.90 -11.24 19.47
CA VAL A 20 -9.08 -10.53 18.19
C VAL A 20 -9.13 -11.54 17.04
N MET A 21 -8.27 -12.57 17.07
CA MET A 21 -8.24 -13.61 16.05
C MET A 21 -9.53 -14.43 16.05
N GLU A 22 -10.09 -14.75 17.22
CA GLU A 22 -11.35 -15.49 17.35
C GLU A 22 -12.50 -14.71 16.67
N GLU A 23 -12.63 -13.43 16.98
CA GLU A 23 -13.66 -12.59 16.36
C GLU A 23 -13.40 -12.38 14.86
N TYR A 24 -12.15 -12.15 14.46
CA TYR A 24 -11.78 -12.10 13.06
C TYR A 24 -12.23 -13.36 12.30
N LYS A 25 -11.98 -14.54 12.85
CA LYS A 25 -12.40 -15.81 12.23
C LYS A 25 -13.93 -15.96 12.19
N ARG A 26 -14.64 -15.49 13.21
CA ARG A 26 -16.10 -15.44 13.18
C ARG A 26 -16.61 -14.58 12.04
N ILE A 27 -16.05 -13.37 11.88
CA ILE A 27 -16.39 -12.46 10.78
C ILE A 27 -16.10 -13.11 9.43
N GLU A 28 -14.88 -13.63 9.25
CA GLU A 28 -14.44 -14.27 8.01
C GLU A 28 -15.34 -15.44 7.63
N ASN A 29 -15.57 -16.39 8.53
CA ASN A 29 -16.35 -17.58 8.28
C ASN A 29 -17.82 -17.25 7.94
N THR A 30 -18.45 -16.34 8.68
CA THR A 30 -19.82 -15.91 8.44
C THR A 30 -19.97 -15.30 7.04
N LEU A 31 -19.07 -14.39 6.67
CA LEU A 31 -19.15 -13.70 5.38
C LEU A 31 -18.83 -14.62 4.21
N ILE A 32 -17.84 -15.52 4.35
CA ILE A 32 -17.53 -16.53 3.31
C ILE A 32 -18.70 -17.47 3.11
N GLU A 33 -19.35 -17.95 4.17
CA GLU A 33 -20.51 -18.81 4.08
C GLU A 33 -21.66 -18.15 3.33
N VAL A 34 -22.02 -16.92 3.69
CA VAL A 34 -23.06 -16.15 3.01
C VAL A 34 -22.71 -15.93 1.54
N MET A 35 -21.48 -15.59 1.22
CA MET A 35 -21.05 -15.34 -0.15
C MET A 35 -21.01 -16.61 -1.01
N ARG A 36 -20.76 -17.78 -0.43
CA ARG A 36 -20.83 -19.08 -1.13
C ARG A 36 -22.27 -19.48 -1.44
N ASN A 37 -23.18 -19.19 -0.52
CA ASN A 37 -24.59 -19.57 -0.63
C ASN A 37 -25.40 -18.64 -1.54
N ASP A 38 -25.05 -17.35 -1.62
CA ASP A 38 -25.75 -16.36 -2.44
C ASP A 38 -24.79 -15.49 -3.24
N LYS A 39 -24.70 -15.79 -4.56
CA LYS A 39 -23.84 -15.03 -5.49
C LYS A 39 -24.28 -13.57 -5.70
N LYS A 40 -25.58 -13.25 -5.49
CA LYS A 40 -26.08 -11.87 -5.63
C LYS A 40 -25.64 -11.03 -4.41
N VAL A 41 -25.76 -11.61 -3.22
CA VAL A 41 -25.23 -11.01 -2.01
C VAL A 41 -23.73 -10.87 -2.11
N ALA A 42 -23.00 -11.92 -2.51
CA ALA A 42 -21.55 -11.92 -2.65
C ALA A 42 -21.04 -10.73 -3.45
N ARG A 43 -21.60 -10.46 -4.64
CA ARG A 43 -21.20 -9.33 -5.49
C ARG A 43 -21.35 -7.96 -4.81
N LYS A 44 -22.39 -7.84 -3.95
CA LYS A 44 -22.72 -6.56 -3.31
C LYS A 44 -21.92 -6.30 -2.02
N ILE A 45 -21.49 -7.36 -1.33
CA ILE A 45 -20.79 -7.24 -0.05
C ILE A 45 -19.28 -7.48 -0.16
N MET A 46 -18.77 -7.97 -1.28
CA MET A 46 -17.36 -8.35 -1.45
C MET A 46 -16.39 -7.22 -1.05
N SER A 47 -16.63 -6.01 -1.54
CA SER A 47 -15.80 -4.85 -1.21
C SER A 47 -15.82 -4.53 0.29
N LYS A 48 -17.02 -4.55 0.91
CA LYS A 48 -17.16 -4.33 2.35
C LYS A 48 -16.49 -5.43 3.18
N TYR A 49 -16.57 -6.68 2.72
CA TYR A 49 -15.88 -7.79 3.36
C TYR A 49 -14.36 -7.60 3.32
N LEU A 50 -13.80 -7.32 2.14
CA LEU A 50 -12.36 -7.13 1.99
C LEU A 50 -11.87 -5.94 2.83
N GLN A 51 -12.64 -4.86 2.87
CA GLN A 51 -12.35 -3.70 3.70
C GLN A 51 -12.35 -4.08 5.19
N LEU A 52 -13.41 -4.71 5.69
CA LEU A 52 -13.51 -5.11 7.09
C LEU A 52 -12.40 -6.10 7.48
N ALA A 53 -12.15 -7.11 6.65
CA ALA A 53 -11.11 -8.09 6.88
C ALA A 53 -9.69 -7.50 6.90
N SER A 54 -9.47 -6.38 6.21
CA SER A 54 -8.20 -5.66 6.19
C SER A 54 -8.03 -4.73 7.40
N ILE A 55 -9.13 -4.10 7.84
CA ILE A 55 -9.11 -3.09 8.90
C ILE A 55 -9.21 -3.73 10.29
N TYR A 56 -10.09 -4.71 10.46
CA TYR A 56 -10.40 -5.29 11.77
C TYR A 56 -9.16 -5.78 12.55
N PRO A 57 -8.14 -6.41 11.94
CA PRO A 57 -6.93 -6.80 12.66
C PRO A 57 -6.15 -5.62 13.26
N ASP A 58 -6.18 -4.45 12.62
CA ASP A 58 -5.50 -3.23 13.09
C ASP A 58 -6.38 -2.40 14.02
N GLN A 59 -7.69 -2.45 13.83
CA GLN A 59 -8.69 -1.73 14.63
C GLN A 59 -9.86 -2.67 14.98
N PRO A 60 -9.73 -3.50 16.02
CA PRO A 60 -10.77 -4.44 16.44
C PRO A 60 -11.86 -3.77 17.30
N TYR A 61 -12.27 -2.56 16.93
CA TYR A 61 -13.32 -1.77 17.59
C TYR A 61 -13.92 -0.76 16.62
N GLY A 62 -15.16 -0.35 16.87
CA GLY A 62 -15.85 0.71 16.12
C GLY A 62 -16.12 0.37 14.65
N ASN A 63 -16.21 -0.92 14.30
CA ASN A 63 -16.48 -1.35 12.94
C ASN A 63 -17.97 -1.44 12.66
N ASP A 64 -18.39 -0.94 11.49
CA ASP A 64 -19.80 -0.95 11.07
C ASP A 64 -20.29 -2.38 10.74
N PRO A 65 -21.58 -2.68 10.98
CA PRO A 65 -22.19 -3.91 10.54
C PRO A 65 -22.20 -4.05 9.01
N ILE A 66 -22.04 -5.26 8.51
CA ILE A 66 -22.33 -5.57 7.11
C ILE A 66 -23.79 -5.97 6.99
N ILE A 67 -24.56 -5.12 6.34
CA ILE A 67 -26.01 -5.30 6.14
C ILE A 67 -26.27 -6.16 4.91
N ASN A 68 -27.29 -7.01 4.97
CA ASN A 68 -27.77 -7.77 3.83
C ASN A 68 -28.38 -6.81 2.79
N PRO A 69 -27.76 -6.67 1.61
CA PRO A 69 -28.19 -5.70 0.61
C PRO A 69 -29.49 -6.11 -0.10
N LEU A 70 -30.02 -7.31 0.15
CA LEU A 70 -31.29 -7.81 -0.38
C LEU A 70 -32.42 -7.78 0.67
N SER A 71 -32.10 -7.52 1.93
CA SER A 71 -33.10 -7.40 2.99
C SER A 71 -33.74 -6.00 2.95
N LYS A 72 -35.06 -5.96 2.97
CA LYS A 72 -35.83 -4.71 3.09
C LYS A 72 -35.77 -4.12 4.51
N GLU A 73 -35.53 -4.98 5.49
CA GLU A 73 -35.49 -4.63 6.91
C GLU A 73 -34.06 -4.24 7.38
N LEU A 74 -33.09 -4.16 6.44
CA LEU A 74 -31.70 -3.83 6.72
C LEU A 74 -31.05 -4.76 7.75
N GLU A 75 -31.41 -6.04 7.72
CA GLU A 75 -30.86 -7.04 8.62
C GLU A 75 -29.33 -7.16 8.48
N PRO A 76 -28.58 -7.12 9.58
CA PRO A 76 -27.15 -7.33 9.51
C PRO A 76 -26.80 -8.79 9.22
N ILE A 77 -25.88 -9.00 8.27
CA ILE A 77 -25.24 -10.31 8.07
C ILE A 77 -24.27 -10.57 9.22
N ILE A 78 -23.53 -9.54 9.60
CA ILE A 78 -22.55 -9.58 10.69
C ILE A 78 -22.49 -8.24 11.40
N VAL A 79 -22.43 -8.28 12.71
CA VAL A 79 -22.08 -7.15 13.57
C VAL A 79 -20.72 -7.50 14.19
N PRO A 80 -19.62 -6.80 13.80
CA PRO A 80 -18.32 -7.02 14.42
C PRO A 80 -18.37 -6.63 15.90
N LYS A 81 -17.76 -7.46 16.74
CA LYS A 81 -17.64 -7.15 18.19
C LYS A 81 -16.36 -6.36 18.41
N ASP A 82 -16.44 -5.42 19.33
CA ASP A 82 -15.24 -4.76 19.83
C ASP A 82 -14.48 -5.74 20.74
N THR A 83 -13.22 -6.02 20.42
CA THR A 83 -12.34 -6.90 21.18
C THR A 83 -11.12 -6.18 21.74
N ALA A 84 -11.02 -4.88 21.49
CA ALA A 84 -10.06 -3.97 22.09
C ALA A 84 -10.68 -2.55 22.14
N THR A 85 -9.93 -1.61 22.70
CA THR A 85 -10.27 -0.18 22.77
C THR A 85 -9.21 0.67 22.05
N PRO A 86 -9.48 1.94 21.74
CA PRO A 86 -8.49 2.85 21.15
C PRO A 86 -7.21 3.01 21.98
N ASP A 87 -7.29 2.81 23.29
CA ASP A 87 -6.15 2.97 24.21
C ASP A 87 -5.26 1.71 24.28
N ASP A 88 -5.74 0.57 23.81
CA ASP A 88 -4.96 -0.66 23.79
C ASP A 88 -3.87 -0.62 22.71
N LEU A 89 -2.65 -1.00 23.08
CA LEU A 89 -1.54 -1.14 22.14
C LEU A 89 -1.60 -2.49 21.44
N SER A 90 -1.53 -2.45 20.12
CA SER A 90 -1.41 -3.64 19.29
C SER A 90 0.06 -4.07 19.13
N ASP A 91 0.29 -5.31 18.68
CA ASP A 91 1.65 -5.78 18.37
C ASP A 91 2.29 -4.94 17.25
N LYS A 92 1.50 -4.38 16.33
CA LYS A 92 2.00 -3.43 15.34
C LYS A 92 2.45 -2.11 15.96
N ASP A 93 1.71 -1.59 16.94
CA ASP A 93 2.10 -0.37 17.66
C ASP A 93 3.44 -0.58 18.37
N LEU A 94 3.62 -1.74 19.01
CA LEU A 94 4.88 -2.11 19.67
C LEU A 94 6.02 -2.28 18.67
N ALA A 95 5.78 -2.93 17.52
CA ALA A 95 6.77 -3.09 16.47
C ALA A 95 7.21 -1.74 15.88
N VAL A 96 6.28 -0.80 15.69
CA VAL A 96 6.59 0.58 15.28
C VAL A 96 7.48 1.26 16.31
N LEU A 97 7.14 1.16 17.60
CA LEU A 97 7.95 1.75 18.68
C LEU A 97 9.38 1.20 18.67
N ASP A 98 9.55 -0.11 18.57
CA ASP A 98 10.85 -0.77 18.57
C ASP A 98 11.71 -0.32 17.38
N ILE A 99 11.13 -0.25 16.18
CA ILE A 99 11.84 0.21 14.98
C ILE A 99 12.21 1.68 15.13
N VAL A 100 11.26 2.53 15.51
CA VAL A 100 11.51 3.99 15.66
C VAL A 100 12.59 4.25 16.71
N GLU A 101 12.52 3.59 17.87
CA GLU A 101 13.52 3.71 18.93
C GLU A 101 14.91 3.34 18.43
N SER A 102 15.04 2.18 17.78
CA SER A 102 16.30 1.70 17.23
C SER A 102 16.89 2.67 16.20
N LYS A 103 16.05 3.24 15.33
CA LYS A 103 16.51 4.12 14.23
C LYS A 103 16.84 5.52 14.69
N VAL A 104 15.98 6.10 15.52
CA VAL A 104 16.19 7.47 16.03
C VAL A 104 17.43 7.55 16.94
N LYS A 105 17.73 6.49 17.72
CA LYS A 105 18.99 6.39 18.48
C LYS A 105 20.24 6.50 17.60
N ASN A 106 20.14 6.09 16.34
CA ASN A 106 21.22 6.17 15.35
C ASN A 106 21.17 7.46 14.51
N ASN A 107 20.38 8.46 14.91
CA ASN A 107 20.12 9.69 14.15
C ASN A 107 19.48 9.46 12.77
N GLU A 108 18.81 8.34 12.59
CA GLU A 108 18.03 8.06 11.38
C GLU A 108 16.59 8.53 11.55
N ARG A 109 15.92 8.84 10.43
CA ARG A 109 14.50 9.21 10.41
C ARG A 109 13.66 8.09 9.88
N VAL A 110 12.38 8.08 10.29
CA VAL A 110 11.43 7.05 9.94
C VAL A 110 10.20 7.67 9.26
N LEU A 111 9.79 7.08 8.14
CA LEU A 111 8.56 7.39 7.44
C LEU A 111 7.57 6.25 7.68
N ILE A 112 6.37 6.56 8.15
CA ILE A 112 5.33 5.57 8.40
C ILE A 112 4.17 5.76 7.42
N TYR A 113 3.87 4.74 6.65
CA TYR A 113 2.73 4.69 5.76
C TYR A 113 1.54 4.00 6.38
N THR A 114 0.38 4.65 6.30
CA THR A 114 -0.93 4.10 6.67
C THR A 114 -1.89 4.27 5.50
N ASN A 115 -2.53 3.19 5.06
CA ASN A 115 -3.46 3.22 3.92
C ASN A 115 -4.90 3.55 4.35
N TRP A 116 -5.25 3.27 5.60
CA TRP A 116 -6.61 3.42 6.11
C TRP A 116 -6.71 4.72 6.93
N VAL A 117 -7.12 5.81 6.28
CA VAL A 117 -7.18 7.15 6.90
C VAL A 117 -8.50 7.47 7.62
N LYS A 118 -9.55 6.66 7.43
CA LYS A 118 -10.84 6.82 8.13
C LYS A 118 -10.82 6.40 9.58
N ILE A 119 -9.82 5.64 9.98
CA ILE A 119 -9.58 5.18 11.33
C ILE A 119 -8.45 6.03 11.91
N ASP A 120 -8.56 6.40 13.16
CA ASP A 120 -7.63 7.30 13.87
C ASP A 120 -6.21 6.73 14.03
N THR A 121 -5.78 5.83 13.13
CA THR A 121 -4.48 5.15 13.17
C THR A 121 -3.34 6.15 13.15
N GLN A 122 -3.41 7.19 12.31
CA GLN A 122 -2.36 8.21 12.23
C GLN A 122 -2.27 9.01 13.52
N ASP A 123 -3.40 9.43 14.08
CA ASP A 123 -3.45 10.21 15.31
C ASP A 123 -3.03 9.37 16.52
N LYS A 124 -3.45 8.10 16.58
CA LYS A 124 -3.00 7.15 17.60
C LYS A 124 -1.49 6.97 17.57
N LEU A 125 -0.91 6.72 16.40
CA LEU A 125 0.53 6.57 16.24
C LEU A 125 1.30 7.84 16.58
N MET A 126 0.79 9.00 16.14
CA MET A 126 1.40 10.29 16.49
C MET A 126 1.40 10.52 18.01
N LYS A 127 0.28 10.29 18.68
CA LYS A 127 0.17 10.39 20.14
C LYS A 127 1.17 9.46 20.82
N LEU A 128 1.18 8.19 20.45
CA LEU A 128 2.04 7.16 21.01
C LEU A 128 3.54 7.51 20.89
N LEU A 129 3.95 7.93 19.69
CA LEU A 129 5.35 8.30 19.43
C LEU A 129 5.76 9.59 20.14
N SER A 130 4.86 10.58 20.16
CA SER A 130 5.11 11.86 20.86
C SER A 130 5.21 11.69 22.38
N GLU A 131 4.39 10.82 22.98
CA GLU A 131 4.47 10.46 24.41
C GLU A 131 5.80 9.79 24.78
N LYS A 132 6.42 9.10 23.81
CA LYS A 132 7.77 8.52 23.95
C LYS A 132 8.90 9.51 23.65
N GLY A 133 8.58 10.77 23.35
CA GLY A 133 9.55 11.83 23.11
C GLY A 133 10.03 11.94 21.66
N TYR A 134 9.46 11.19 20.71
CA TYR A 134 9.80 11.31 19.30
C TYR A 134 9.03 12.44 18.64
N ARG A 135 9.74 13.37 18.00
CA ARG A 135 9.12 14.46 17.24
C ARG A 135 8.43 13.90 16.01
N THR A 136 7.12 13.83 16.06
CA THR A 136 6.28 13.17 15.04
C THR A 136 5.30 14.15 14.42
N GLU A 137 5.17 14.10 13.10
CA GLU A 137 4.24 14.93 12.33
C GLU A 137 3.44 14.08 11.34
N ILE A 138 2.25 14.53 10.97
CA ILE A 138 1.40 13.87 9.99
C ILE A 138 1.29 14.74 8.74
N LEU A 139 1.73 14.22 7.59
CA LEU A 139 1.45 14.83 6.29
C LEU A 139 0.06 14.40 5.84
N ARG A 140 -0.88 15.35 5.79
CA ARG A 140 -2.28 15.13 5.45
C ARG A 140 -2.62 15.69 4.07
N VAL A 141 -3.77 15.28 3.55
CA VAL A 141 -4.31 15.69 2.24
C VAL A 141 -4.51 17.21 2.12
N ASN A 142 -4.74 17.90 3.21
CA ASN A 142 -4.91 19.37 3.24
C ASN A 142 -3.64 20.13 2.87
N VAL A 143 -2.47 19.50 2.85
CA VAL A 143 -1.25 20.09 2.29
C VAL A 143 -1.30 19.94 0.76
N PRO A 144 -1.38 21.05 -0.01
CA PRO A 144 -1.45 21.00 -1.45
C PRO A 144 -0.25 20.24 -2.07
N PRO A 145 -0.45 19.49 -3.17
CA PRO A 145 0.62 18.67 -3.77
C PRO A 145 1.90 19.42 -4.06
N ASP A 146 1.81 20.64 -4.57
CA ASP A 146 2.93 21.55 -4.91
C ASP A 146 3.69 22.06 -3.67
N LYS A 147 3.12 21.93 -2.47
CA LYS A 147 3.73 22.39 -1.20
C LYS A 147 4.25 21.25 -0.33
N ARG A 148 3.97 19.99 -0.68
CA ARG A 148 4.34 18.83 0.15
C ARG A 148 5.84 18.67 0.31
N GLU A 149 6.61 18.84 -0.75
CA GLU A 149 8.07 18.72 -0.71
C GLU A 149 8.67 19.73 0.25
N LYS A 150 8.28 21.00 0.09
CA LYS A 150 8.72 22.07 1.01
C LYS A 150 8.27 21.80 2.45
N TRP A 151 7.05 21.31 2.65
CA TRP A 151 6.56 20.97 3.98
C TRP A 151 7.44 19.91 4.63
N VAL A 152 7.81 18.84 3.91
CA VAL A 152 8.70 17.78 4.41
C VAL A 152 10.07 18.35 4.74
N GLU A 153 10.67 19.18 3.87
CA GLU A 153 11.96 19.82 4.12
C GLU A 153 11.93 20.69 5.38
N ASP A 154 10.87 21.47 5.56
CA ASP A 154 10.74 22.37 6.72
C ASP A 154 10.62 21.52 8.00
N LYS A 155 9.85 20.41 7.99
CA LYS A 155 9.75 19.50 9.13
C LYS A 155 11.07 18.80 9.45
N VAL A 156 11.85 18.43 8.45
CA VAL A 156 13.21 17.89 8.64
C VAL A 156 14.13 18.91 9.29
N LYS A 157 14.08 20.18 8.86
CA LYS A 157 14.85 21.29 9.46
C LYS A 157 14.45 21.58 10.92
N GLU A 158 13.16 21.42 11.22
CA GLU A 158 12.63 21.53 12.59
C GLU A 158 13.05 20.38 13.50
N GLY A 159 13.72 19.35 12.95
CA GLY A 159 14.22 18.19 13.70
C GLY A 159 13.17 17.11 13.94
N VAL A 160 12.19 16.98 13.08
CA VAL A 160 11.19 15.90 13.12
C VAL A 160 11.89 14.55 12.88
N ASN A 161 11.61 13.58 13.74
CA ASN A 161 12.15 12.21 13.66
C ASN A 161 11.29 11.30 12.78
N VAL A 162 9.97 11.47 12.85
CA VAL A 162 9.00 10.59 12.23
C VAL A 162 7.95 11.41 11.46
N ILE A 163 7.71 11.04 10.21
CA ILE A 163 6.55 11.51 9.45
C ILE A 163 5.61 10.33 9.22
N ILE A 164 4.31 10.55 9.47
CA ILE A 164 3.24 9.60 9.18
C ILE A 164 2.44 10.15 8.00
N THR A 165 2.11 9.33 7.02
CA THR A 165 1.31 9.78 5.86
C THR A 165 0.62 8.62 5.16
N ASN A 166 -0.27 8.93 4.22
CA ASN A 166 -0.80 7.97 3.26
C ASN A 166 0.17 7.85 2.08
N PRO A 167 0.50 6.64 1.60
CA PRO A 167 1.44 6.46 0.49
C PRO A 167 1.00 7.14 -0.80
N SER A 168 -0.30 7.31 -1.05
CA SER A 168 -0.81 8.03 -2.22
C SER A 168 -0.46 9.53 -2.25
N LEU A 169 -0.16 10.14 -1.08
CA LEU A 169 0.24 11.54 -1.02
C LEU A 169 1.68 11.78 -1.48
N VAL A 170 2.48 10.74 -1.56
CA VAL A 170 3.92 10.82 -1.88
C VAL A 170 4.29 10.14 -3.20
N GLU A 171 3.36 9.45 -3.86
CA GLU A 171 3.63 8.76 -5.13
C GLU A 171 4.01 9.71 -6.26
N THR A 172 3.58 10.98 -6.22
CA THR A 172 3.86 12.00 -7.21
C THR A 172 5.03 12.90 -6.82
N GLY A 173 6.25 12.51 -7.16
CA GLY A 173 7.39 13.43 -7.26
C GLY A 173 8.08 13.88 -5.97
N LEU A 174 7.66 13.50 -4.77
CA LEU A 174 8.29 13.91 -3.52
C LEU A 174 9.69 13.30 -3.36
N ASP A 175 10.65 14.11 -2.91
CA ASP A 175 11.95 13.64 -2.44
C ASP A 175 11.91 13.36 -0.93
N LEU A 176 12.17 12.10 -0.55
CA LEU A 176 12.13 11.64 0.83
C LEU A 176 13.48 11.08 1.30
N ASN A 177 14.58 11.56 0.71
CA ASN A 177 15.94 11.10 1.02
C ASN A 177 16.35 11.25 2.50
N ALA A 178 15.69 12.14 3.22
CA ALA A 178 15.94 12.29 4.66
C ALA A 178 15.44 11.09 5.50
N PHE A 179 14.60 10.21 4.92
CA PHE A 179 13.98 9.08 5.60
C PHE A 179 14.50 7.78 5.01
N THR A 180 15.45 7.17 5.68
CA THR A 180 16.10 5.92 5.23
C THR A 180 15.40 4.66 5.70
N ASN A 181 14.39 4.81 6.56
CA ASN A 181 13.58 3.73 7.11
C ASN A 181 12.12 4.03 6.85
N VAL A 182 11.47 3.13 6.13
CA VAL A 182 10.06 3.23 5.75
C VAL A 182 9.31 2.08 6.42
N ILE A 183 8.21 2.38 7.10
CA ILE A 183 7.35 1.38 7.72
C ILE A 183 5.97 1.44 7.04
N TYR A 184 5.55 0.36 6.44
CA TYR A 184 4.15 0.15 6.09
C TYR A 184 3.44 -0.46 7.31
N TYR A 185 2.69 0.36 8.03
CA TYR A 185 1.86 -0.09 9.15
C TYR A 185 0.76 -1.04 8.66
N ASN A 186 0.17 -0.70 7.53
CA ASN A 186 -0.67 -1.56 6.72
C ASN A 186 -0.43 -1.28 5.23
N ILE A 187 -0.75 -2.26 4.40
CA ILE A 187 -0.49 -2.22 2.97
C ILE A 187 -1.82 -2.12 2.23
N GLY A 188 -1.90 -1.17 1.30
CA GLY A 188 -3.01 -1.07 0.37
C GLY A 188 -2.88 -2.10 -0.76
N TYR A 189 -3.94 -2.22 -1.56
CA TYR A 189 -3.99 -3.20 -2.66
C TYR A 189 -3.53 -2.65 -4.01
N ASN A 190 -2.99 -1.42 -4.05
CA ASN A 190 -2.46 -0.83 -5.26
C ASN A 190 -0.95 -1.08 -5.36
N LEU A 191 -0.55 -1.91 -6.33
CA LEU A 191 0.85 -2.27 -6.56
C LEU A 191 1.69 -1.09 -7.04
N PHE A 192 1.12 -0.21 -7.86
CA PHE A 192 1.79 0.99 -8.36
C PHE A 192 2.11 1.93 -7.20
N THR A 193 1.10 2.29 -6.40
CA THR A 193 1.29 3.14 -5.21
C THR A 193 2.32 2.54 -4.25
N PHE A 194 2.27 1.23 -4.01
CA PHE A 194 3.27 0.55 -3.17
C PHE A 194 4.68 0.72 -3.73
N ARG A 195 4.89 0.45 -5.02
CA ARG A 195 6.22 0.56 -5.64
C ARG A 195 6.73 1.99 -5.71
N GLN A 196 5.88 2.92 -6.08
CA GLN A 196 6.25 4.34 -6.13
C GLN A 196 6.61 4.86 -4.74
N SER A 197 5.78 4.61 -3.74
CA SER A 197 6.03 5.12 -2.39
C SER A 197 7.22 4.46 -1.69
N SER A 198 7.44 3.15 -1.88
CA SER A 198 8.54 2.42 -1.25
C SER A 198 9.92 2.88 -1.72
N ARG A 199 10.02 3.44 -2.94
CA ARG A 199 11.28 3.87 -3.55
C ARG A 199 11.56 5.37 -3.43
N ARG A 200 10.69 6.16 -2.80
CA ARG A 200 10.89 7.61 -2.68
C ARG A 200 12.14 7.99 -1.89
N SER A 201 12.57 7.13 -0.98
CA SER A 201 13.82 7.31 -0.21
C SER A 201 15.04 6.68 -0.88
N TRP A 202 14.84 5.85 -1.91
CA TRP A 202 15.90 5.10 -2.60
C TRP A 202 16.24 5.74 -3.95
N ARG A 203 17.23 6.62 -3.97
CA ARG A 203 17.64 7.38 -5.15
C ARG A 203 19.15 7.54 -5.20
N ILE A 204 19.69 7.84 -6.38
CA ILE A 204 21.14 8.03 -6.64
C ILE A 204 21.76 9.13 -5.78
N ASN A 205 20.97 10.12 -5.33
CA ASN A 205 21.43 11.19 -4.44
C ASN A 205 21.32 10.84 -2.94
N GLN A 206 20.88 9.64 -2.59
CA GLN A 206 20.85 9.17 -1.21
C GLN A 206 22.27 9.07 -0.65
N THR A 207 22.49 9.64 0.53
CA THR A 207 23.80 9.65 1.21
C THR A 207 23.95 8.53 2.22
N ALA A 208 22.85 7.92 2.65
CA ALA A 208 22.87 6.79 3.56
C ALA A 208 23.28 5.50 2.81
N PRO A 209 23.97 4.58 3.48
CA PRO A 209 24.44 3.33 2.84
C PRO A 209 23.31 2.36 2.53
N ARG A 210 22.16 2.50 3.19
CA ARG A 210 21.01 1.57 3.06
C ARG A 210 19.67 2.27 3.27
N VAL A 211 18.67 1.79 2.54
CA VAL A 211 17.24 2.11 2.76
C VAL A 211 16.51 0.82 3.13
N ASN A 212 15.79 0.85 4.24
CA ASN A 212 15.00 -0.29 4.73
C ASN A 212 13.50 0.01 4.58
N VAL A 213 12.75 -0.95 4.08
CA VAL A 213 11.29 -0.90 3.96
C VAL A 213 10.68 -2.04 4.75
N TYR A 214 10.07 -1.73 5.88
CA TYR A 214 9.42 -2.69 6.76
C TYR A 214 7.93 -2.80 6.41
N MET A 215 7.43 -4.02 6.28
CA MET A 215 6.03 -4.29 5.98
C MET A 215 5.42 -5.10 7.12
N LEU A 216 4.60 -4.44 7.95
CA LEU A 216 3.98 -5.09 9.11
C LEU A 216 2.70 -5.80 8.67
N TYR A 217 2.54 -7.05 9.06
CA TYR A 217 1.32 -7.81 8.79
C TYR A 217 1.05 -8.84 9.87
N TYR A 218 -0.22 -9.14 10.06
CA TYR A 218 -0.65 -10.23 10.92
C TYR A 218 -0.80 -11.53 10.14
N LYS A 219 -0.24 -12.60 10.70
CA LYS A 219 -0.35 -13.96 10.18
C LYS A 219 -1.78 -14.50 10.26
N GLY A 220 -2.17 -15.27 9.26
CA GLY A 220 -3.45 -16.00 9.24
C GLY A 220 -4.68 -15.14 8.95
N VAL A 221 -4.51 -13.88 8.55
CA VAL A 221 -5.59 -12.95 8.21
C VAL A 221 -5.43 -12.39 6.78
N MET A 222 -6.36 -11.55 6.36
CA MET A 222 -6.38 -10.95 5.01
C MET A 222 -5.07 -10.24 4.65
N GLN A 223 -4.41 -9.62 5.62
CA GLN A 223 -3.15 -8.90 5.40
C GLN A 223 -2.03 -9.81 4.89
N GLU A 224 -1.90 -11.01 5.44
CA GLU A 224 -0.93 -11.99 4.93
C GLU A 224 -1.26 -12.44 3.50
N ARG A 225 -2.52 -12.74 3.22
CA ARG A 225 -2.96 -13.14 1.88
C ARG A 225 -2.71 -12.06 0.85
N ALA A 226 -3.06 -10.82 1.18
CA ALA A 226 -2.83 -9.67 0.31
C ALA A 226 -1.33 -9.47 0.02
N LEU A 227 -0.48 -9.56 1.04
CA LEU A 227 0.97 -9.39 0.89
C LEU A 227 1.59 -10.52 0.04
N LYS A 228 1.17 -11.76 0.23
CA LYS A 228 1.59 -12.90 -0.60
C LYS A 228 1.18 -12.73 -2.07
N LEU A 229 -0.04 -12.29 -2.31
CA LEU A 229 -0.53 -12.02 -3.66
C LEU A 229 0.24 -10.88 -4.33
N MET A 230 0.52 -9.81 -3.60
CA MET A 230 1.34 -8.70 -4.08
C MET A 230 2.75 -9.18 -4.45
N ALA A 231 3.39 -9.95 -3.57
CA ALA A 231 4.72 -10.51 -3.83
C ALA A 231 4.75 -11.37 -5.09
N SER A 232 3.76 -12.24 -5.28
CA SER A 232 3.60 -13.07 -6.48
C SER A 232 3.48 -12.21 -7.74
N LYS A 233 2.62 -11.19 -7.73
CA LYS A 233 2.41 -10.29 -8.87
C LYS A 233 3.64 -9.48 -9.21
N LEU A 234 4.34 -8.95 -8.22
CA LEU A 234 5.57 -8.20 -8.43
C LEU A 234 6.70 -9.09 -8.99
N THR A 235 6.76 -10.36 -8.56
CA THR A 235 7.73 -11.33 -9.08
C THR A 235 7.49 -11.60 -10.56
N VAL A 236 6.22 -11.83 -10.95
CA VAL A 236 5.85 -12.07 -12.36
C VAL A 236 6.19 -10.85 -13.22
N ALA A 237 5.86 -9.65 -12.75
CA ALA A 237 6.19 -8.41 -13.46
C ALA A 237 7.70 -8.27 -13.71
N THR A 238 8.50 -8.53 -12.68
CA THR A 238 9.97 -8.44 -12.79
C THR A 238 10.54 -9.45 -13.77
N ILE A 239 9.97 -10.66 -13.88
CA ILE A 239 10.43 -11.70 -14.79
C ILE A 239 10.07 -11.38 -16.25
N ILE A 240 8.86 -10.84 -16.50
CA ILE A 240 8.37 -10.63 -17.87
C ILE A 240 9.03 -9.40 -18.51
N GLU A 241 9.22 -8.33 -17.76
CA GLU A 241 9.61 -7.04 -18.32
C GLU A 241 11.10 -6.72 -18.18
N GLY A 242 11.86 -7.54 -17.40
CA GLY A 242 13.29 -7.30 -17.14
C GLY A 242 13.54 -5.96 -16.41
N ASN A 243 12.61 -5.05 -16.46
CA ASN A 243 12.54 -3.74 -15.82
C ASN A 243 11.11 -3.47 -15.42
N LEU A 244 10.87 -3.15 -14.16
CA LEU A 244 9.60 -2.60 -13.73
C LEU A 244 9.54 -1.12 -14.14
N SER A 245 9.19 -0.87 -15.41
CA SER A 245 8.86 0.50 -15.84
C SER A 245 7.57 0.95 -15.13
N ASP A 246 7.44 2.25 -14.88
CA ASP A 246 6.21 2.82 -14.31
C ASP A 246 4.99 2.51 -15.18
N GLU A 247 5.18 2.42 -16.50
CA GLU A 247 4.15 2.05 -17.48
C GLU A 247 3.73 0.58 -17.36
N GLY A 248 4.66 -0.35 -17.13
CA GLY A 248 4.36 -1.76 -16.91
C GLY A 248 3.61 -2.01 -15.61
N LEU A 249 3.97 -1.30 -14.52
CA LEU A 249 3.24 -1.37 -13.25
C LEU A 249 1.83 -0.76 -13.35
N ALA A 250 1.67 0.35 -14.07
CA ALA A 250 0.37 0.95 -14.34
C ALA A 250 -0.52 0.01 -15.16
N ALA A 251 0.00 -0.59 -16.23
CA ALA A 251 -0.72 -1.56 -17.04
C ALA A 251 -1.13 -2.79 -16.24
N MET A 252 -0.31 -3.25 -15.28
CA MET A 252 -0.66 -4.37 -14.41
C MET A 252 -1.73 -4.01 -13.38
N SER A 253 -1.75 -2.78 -12.89
CA SER A 253 -2.81 -2.32 -11.97
C SER A 253 -4.16 -2.20 -12.67
N GLU A 254 -4.17 -1.89 -13.97
CA GLU A 254 -5.38 -1.83 -14.79
C GLU A 254 -5.89 -3.20 -15.24
N CYS A 255 -4.99 -4.16 -15.52
CA CYS A 255 -5.37 -5.46 -16.10
C CYS A 255 -5.99 -6.45 -15.13
N GLN A 256 -5.69 -6.41 -13.84
CA GLN A 256 -6.29 -7.29 -12.83
C GLN A 256 -6.34 -6.59 -11.47
N ASP A 257 -7.52 -6.12 -11.11
CA ASP A 257 -7.79 -5.58 -9.78
C ASP A 257 -7.42 -6.61 -8.70
N MET A 258 -6.49 -6.22 -7.80
CA MET A 258 -6.07 -7.02 -6.64
C MET A 258 -7.26 -7.47 -5.79
N THR A 259 -8.28 -6.63 -5.67
CA THR A 259 -9.52 -6.90 -4.97
C THR A 259 -10.25 -8.09 -5.60
N THR A 260 -10.34 -8.14 -6.92
CA THR A 260 -10.93 -9.24 -7.66
C THR A 260 -10.13 -10.54 -7.49
N LEU A 261 -8.82 -10.47 -7.46
CA LEU A 261 -7.96 -11.64 -7.24
C LEU A 261 -8.09 -12.18 -5.83
N LEU A 262 -8.05 -11.31 -4.81
CA LEU A 262 -8.31 -11.69 -3.42
C LEU A 262 -9.70 -12.30 -3.24
N ALA A 263 -10.71 -11.74 -3.91
CA ALA A 263 -12.06 -12.30 -3.91
C ALA A 263 -12.12 -13.70 -4.51
N LYS A 264 -11.41 -13.94 -5.63
CA LYS A 264 -11.32 -15.27 -6.25
C LYS A 264 -10.57 -16.25 -5.34
N GLU A 265 -9.46 -15.85 -4.75
CA GLU A 265 -8.69 -16.68 -3.82
C GLU A 265 -9.54 -17.13 -2.64
N LEU A 266 -10.31 -16.22 -2.06
CA LEU A 266 -11.19 -16.50 -0.92
C LEU A 266 -12.39 -17.39 -1.29
N THR A 267 -13.01 -17.16 -2.45
CA THR A 267 -14.23 -17.88 -2.86
C THR A 267 -13.95 -19.21 -3.53
N MET A 268 -12.83 -19.34 -4.24
CA MET A 268 -12.46 -20.54 -5.00
C MET A 268 -11.39 -21.40 -4.29
N GLY A 269 -10.80 -20.90 -3.19
CA GLY A 269 -9.76 -21.61 -2.46
C GLY A 269 -8.42 -21.67 -3.20
N ILE A 270 -8.21 -20.80 -4.18
CA ILE A 270 -6.93 -20.69 -4.89
C ILE A 270 -5.92 -20.07 -3.92
N LYS A 271 -4.87 -20.81 -3.61
CA LYS A 271 -3.80 -20.31 -2.72
C LYS A 271 -2.74 -19.61 -3.54
N SER A 272 -2.14 -18.56 -2.97
CA SER A 272 -0.93 -17.95 -3.48
C SER A 272 0.22 -18.97 -3.46
N GLU A 273 1.05 -19.00 -4.50
CA GLU A 273 2.22 -19.88 -4.60
C GLU A 273 3.41 -19.41 -3.72
N VAL A 274 3.26 -18.28 -3.03
CA VAL A 274 4.30 -17.71 -2.17
C VAL A 274 4.17 -18.27 -0.76
N ASP A 275 5.07 -19.17 -0.38
CA ASP A 275 5.13 -19.71 0.98
C ASP A 275 5.99 -18.84 1.90
N ASP A 276 7.11 -18.32 1.43
CA ASP A 276 8.04 -17.47 2.17
C ASP A 276 8.07 -16.04 1.62
N LEU A 277 7.42 -15.14 2.33
CA LEU A 277 7.37 -13.72 1.98
C LEU A 277 8.73 -13.03 2.05
N SER A 278 9.55 -13.35 3.05
CA SER A 278 10.88 -12.75 3.20
C SER A 278 11.79 -13.11 2.03
N ALA A 279 11.78 -14.38 1.62
CA ALA A 279 12.53 -14.84 0.46
C ALA A 279 12.04 -14.20 -0.84
N ALA A 280 10.71 -14.06 -1.02
CA ALA A 280 10.12 -13.45 -2.20
C ALA A 280 10.51 -11.97 -2.34
N PHE A 281 10.39 -11.18 -1.27
CA PHE A 281 10.77 -9.77 -1.29
C PHE A 281 12.28 -9.56 -1.43
N LYS A 282 13.10 -10.38 -0.77
CA LYS A 282 14.55 -10.33 -0.91
C LYS A 282 15.00 -10.62 -2.33
N LYS A 283 14.40 -11.61 -2.99
CA LYS A 283 14.68 -11.92 -4.40
C LYS A 283 14.34 -10.76 -5.33
N MET A 284 13.21 -10.10 -5.11
CA MET A 284 12.80 -8.92 -5.87
C MET A 284 13.77 -7.75 -5.68
N ALA A 285 14.22 -7.48 -4.46
CA ALA A 285 15.17 -6.42 -4.18
C ALA A 285 16.49 -6.62 -4.93
N ILE A 286 17.01 -7.85 -4.96
CA ILE A 286 18.25 -8.19 -5.67
C ILE A 286 18.11 -7.98 -7.20
N ILE A 287 16.99 -8.40 -7.78
CA ILE A 287 16.73 -8.23 -9.22
C ILE A 287 16.71 -6.74 -9.56
N HIS A 288 16.09 -5.92 -8.74
CA HIS A 288 16.03 -4.47 -8.93
C HIS A 288 17.41 -3.80 -8.90
N GLN A 289 18.22 -4.10 -7.90
CA GLN A 289 19.58 -3.54 -7.80
C GLN A 289 20.38 -3.81 -9.06
N ARG A 290 20.34 -5.04 -9.57
CA ARG A 290 21.05 -5.44 -10.81
C ARG A 290 20.53 -4.73 -12.06
N THR A 291 19.25 -4.43 -12.13
CA THR A 291 18.66 -3.79 -13.31
C THR A 291 18.97 -2.30 -13.35
N GLU A 292 18.95 -1.62 -12.23
CA GLU A 292 19.33 -0.20 -12.13
C GLU A 292 20.83 0.01 -12.34
N GLU A 293 21.68 -0.92 -11.91
CA GLU A 293 23.11 -0.90 -12.20
C GLU A 293 23.37 -1.02 -13.70
N ASN A 294 22.69 -1.92 -14.40
CA ASN A 294 22.83 -2.10 -15.85
C ASN A 294 22.36 -0.87 -16.64
N THR A 295 21.25 -0.24 -16.25
CA THR A 295 20.78 1.01 -16.90
C THR A 295 21.71 2.19 -16.65
N ALA A 296 22.35 2.26 -15.49
CA ALA A 296 23.34 3.31 -15.19
C ALA A 296 24.65 3.14 -16.00
N ASP A 297 25.01 1.91 -16.34
CA ASP A 297 26.19 1.63 -17.17
C ASP A 297 25.91 1.85 -18.66
N ASP A 298 24.72 1.55 -19.16
CA ASP A 298 24.31 1.84 -20.53
C ASP A 298 24.27 3.35 -20.84
N VAL A 299 23.85 4.18 -19.88
CA VAL A 299 23.88 5.65 -20.01
C VAL A 299 25.32 6.21 -20.04
N LYS A 300 26.30 5.48 -19.49
CA LYS A 300 27.72 5.88 -19.56
C LYS A 300 28.42 5.49 -20.86
N SER A 301 27.85 4.58 -21.65
CA SER A 301 28.45 4.09 -22.91
C SER A 301 27.98 4.85 -24.14
N GLU A 302 26.95 5.69 -24.08
CA GLU A 302 26.51 6.56 -25.17
C GLU A 302 27.21 7.94 -25.14
N THR A 303 28.52 7.93 -25.40
CA THR A 303 29.22 9.13 -25.85
C THR A 303 29.10 9.26 -27.39
N VAL A 304 28.25 10.22 -27.74
CA VAL A 304 28.32 10.98 -29.01
C VAL A 304 28.68 10.17 -30.27
N VAL A 305 27.67 9.68 -30.97
CA VAL A 305 27.72 9.50 -32.40
C VAL A 305 26.57 10.30 -33.02
N ASP A 306 26.97 11.36 -33.68
CA ASP A 306 26.13 12.24 -34.49
C ASP A 306 25.44 11.41 -35.59
N ARG A 307 24.11 11.30 -35.60
CA ARG A 307 23.35 10.69 -36.69
C ARG A 307 22.27 11.64 -37.17
N PRO A 308 22.12 11.78 -38.50
CA PRO A 308 21.23 12.76 -39.07
C PRO A 308 19.77 12.39 -38.87
N VAL A 309 18.98 13.45 -38.64
CA VAL A 309 17.52 13.43 -38.51
C VAL A 309 16.86 12.89 -39.77
N VAL A 310 16.29 11.69 -39.71
CA VAL A 310 15.35 11.20 -40.73
C VAL A 310 13.94 11.31 -40.15
N LYS A 311 13.20 12.29 -40.70
CA LYS A 311 11.76 12.41 -40.49
C LYS A 311 11.05 11.32 -41.28
N THR A 312 10.40 10.37 -40.61
CA THR A 312 9.38 9.56 -41.24
C THR A 312 8.12 9.54 -40.34
N HIS A 313 7.13 10.29 -40.79
CA HIS A 313 5.75 10.12 -40.35
C HIS A 313 5.24 8.75 -40.79
N LYS A 314 4.81 7.92 -39.86
CA LYS A 314 3.83 6.87 -40.13
C LYS A 314 2.68 7.02 -39.12
N THR A 315 1.61 7.59 -39.62
CA THR A 315 0.28 7.59 -39.08
C THR A 315 -0.23 6.13 -39.11
N VAL A 316 -0.45 5.51 -38.00
CA VAL A 316 -1.24 4.27 -37.93
C VAL A 316 -2.62 4.66 -37.47
N GLU A 317 -3.61 4.46 -38.35
CA GLU A 317 -5.02 4.64 -38.06
C GLU A 317 -5.46 3.65 -36.97
N ILE A 318 -5.85 4.18 -35.80
CA ILE A 318 -6.58 3.44 -34.79
C ILE A 318 -8.06 3.78 -34.95
N SER A 319 -8.71 3.10 -35.88
CA SER A 319 -10.14 3.11 -36.02
C SER A 319 -10.68 1.70 -35.68
N ALA A 320 -10.93 1.41 -34.41
CA ALA A 320 -11.80 0.29 -33.98
C ALA A 320 -12.10 0.17 -32.48
N ILE A 321 -11.79 1.16 -31.63
CA ILE A 321 -12.09 1.06 -30.17
C ILE A 321 -13.00 2.19 -29.66
N ALA A 322 -13.56 3.01 -30.54
CA ALA A 322 -14.42 4.14 -30.15
C ALA A 322 -15.94 3.81 -30.09
N ALA A 323 -16.34 2.54 -30.07
CA ALA A 323 -17.77 2.16 -30.15
C ALA A 323 -18.38 1.59 -28.86
N PHE A 324 -17.70 1.60 -27.71
CA PHE A 324 -18.25 1.05 -26.45
C PHE A 324 -18.27 1.99 -25.25
N SER A 325 -18.12 3.31 -25.42
CA SER A 325 -18.17 4.28 -24.33
C SER A 325 -19.13 5.44 -24.59
N SER A 326 -20.40 5.14 -24.81
CA SER A 326 -21.44 6.18 -24.75
C SER A 326 -22.73 5.59 -24.19
N ASN A 327 -22.85 5.50 -22.88
CA ASN A 327 -24.08 5.70 -22.10
C ASN A 327 -23.89 5.26 -20.64
N LYS A 328 -23.30 6.13 -19.82
CA LYS A 328 -23.64 6.23 -18.40
C LYS A 328 -23.31 7.62 -17.93
N LYS A 329 -24.35 8.44 -17.76
CA LYS A 329 -24.28 9.67 -16.97
C LYS A 329 -23.89 9.27 -15.54
N SER A 330 -22.67 9.54 -15.13
CA SER A 330 -22.25 9.45 -13.74
C SER A 330 -22.96 10.54 -12.96
N LYS A 331 -23.84 10.17 -12.05
CA LYS A 331 -24.31 11.07 -11.00
C LYS A 331 -23.11 11.39 -10.11
N LYS A 332 -22.70 12.65 -10.09
CA LYS A 332 -21.77 13.18 -9.09
C LYS A 332 -22.38 12.96 -7.72
N VAL A 333 -21.78 12.09 -6.93
CA VAL A 333 -22.10 11.94 -5.51
C VAL A 333 -21.28 13.00 -4.79
N GLU A 334 -21.91 14.02 -4.26
CA GLU A 334 -21.29 14.98 -3.35
C GLU A 334 -21.04 14.27 -2.01
N TYR A 335 -19.78 14.22 -1.60
CA TYR A 335 -19.38 13.72 -0.29
C TYR A 335 -19.24 14.91 0.67
N ASP A 336 -19.95 14.84 1.80
CA ASP A 336 -19.94 15.87 2.84
C ASP A 336 -18.65 15.95 3.66
N ASN A 337 -17.63 15.11 3.36
CA ASN A 337 -16.36 15.12 4.06
C ASN A 337 -15.20 14.89 3.05
N PRO A 338 -14.28 15.88 2.88
CA PRO A 338 -13.17 15.78 1.94
C PRO A 338 -12.12 14.67 2.26
N ASP A 339 -12.16 14.09 3.46
CA ASP A 339 -11.26 13.01 3.87
C ASP A 339 -11.80 11.60 3.52
N GLN A 340 -12.96 11.51 2.88
CA GLN A 340 -13.57 10.25 2.48
C GLN A 340 -13.05 9.78 1.11
N ILE A 341 -11.84 9.25 1.05
CA ILE A 341 -11.42 8.42 -0.08
C ILE A 341 -12.05 7.03 0.12
N SER A 342 -13.03 6.70 -0.70
CA SER A 342 -13.64 5.37 -0.65
C SER A 342 -12.71 4.35 -1.30
N LEU A 343 -12.86 3.08 -0.93
CA LEU A 343 -12.15 1.98 -1.61
C LEU A 343 -12.44 1.99 -3.13
N PHE A 344 -13.60 2.52 -3.55
CA PHE A 344 -13.96 2.71 -4.96
C PHE A 344 -13.16 3.83 -5.63
N ASP A 345 -12.79 4.89 -4.92
CA ASP A 345 -11.96 5.97 -5.46
C ASP A 345 -10.51 5.52 -5.61
N LEU A 346 -10.07 4.55 -4.77
CA LEU A 346 -8.77 3.88 -4.89
C LEU A 346 -8.75 2.82 -6.00
N ILE A 347 -9.90 2.29 -6.40
CA ILE A 347 -10.05 1.28 -7.46
C ILE A 347 -10.31 1.95 -8.82
N ALA A 348 -10.80 3.19 -8.83
CA ALA A 348 -11.17 3.94 -10.03
C ALA A 348 -10.12 4.99 -10.47
N SER A 349 -9.07 5.18 -9.69
CA SER A 349 -7.89 5.98 -10.02
C SER A 349 -6.68 5.10 -10.29
#